data_ab448ae8f584e5e081d6035e3c34ea4c
#
_entry.id   ab448ae8f584e5e081d6035e3c34ea4c
#
_cell.length_a   1.000
_cell.length_b   1.000
_cell.length_c   1.000
_cell.angle_alpha   90.00
_cell.angle_beta   90.00
_cell.angle_gamma   90.00
#
_symmetry.space_group_name_H-M   'P 1'
#
loop_
_entity.id
_entity.type
_entity.pdbx_description
1 polymer ?
#
loop_
_entity_poly.entity_id
_entity_poly.type
_entity_poly.pdbx_seq_one_letter_code
_entity_poly.pdbx_strand_id
1 'polypeptide(L)'
;MLQLRLSNFNVAYHGIPAIIDLSVTLTAATVNLLTGMIGAGKTSLIRALSGAIGHSGWMELSEGLQTFDRKSILQPLPRSFVSRDMSVMQFVQFGMMQNAWKLPHDAKERIHEALERSELISFAQSPISSLSPSQMRMLELAQLFVQQPRVILLDEPSTQLSSQTENSVLTCISKWVSDTQNIALVASDSSRAFGHVDRVLTLERGRLLGA
;
A
#
# COMPACT_ATOMS: atom_id res chain seq x y z
N MET A 1 7.97 18.74 -2.83
CA MET A 1 7.40 17.57 -3.52
C MET A 1 7.78 16.34 -2.72
N LEU A 2 6.81 15.47 -2.41
CA LEU A 2 7.03 14.23 -1.64
C LEU A 2 7.89 13.25 -2.45
N GLN A 3 8.86 12.62 -1.78
CA GLN A 3 9.75 11.63 -2.37
C GLN A 3 10.06 10.52 -1.36
N LEU A 4 10.06 9.27 -1.83
CA LEU A 4 10.66 8.14 -1.12
C LEU A 4 11.94 7.75 -1.87
N ARG A 5 13.08 7.98 -1.22
CA ARG A 5 14.41 7.71 -1.78
C ARG A 5 15.03 6.49 -1.11
N LEU A 6 15.50 5.58 -1.92
CA LEU A 6 16.30 4.42 -1.52
C LEU A 6 17.68 4.53 -2.14
N SER A 7 18.74 4.22 -1.36
CA SER A 7 20.12 4.21 -1.84
C SER A 7 20.87 3.03 -1.24
N ASN A 8 21.49 2.23 -2.12
CA ASN A 8 22.21 1.00 -1.74
C ASN A 8 21.37 0.12 -0.81
N PHE A 9 20.07 0.03 -1.08
CA PHE A 9 19.10 -0.66 -0.23
C PHE A 9 19.22 -2.17 -0.42
N ASN A 10 19.43 -2.90 0.68
CA ASN A 10 19.64 -4.33 0.66
C ASN A 10 18.74 -5.03 1.67
N VAL A 11 18.24 -6.20 1.31
CA VAL A 11 17.45 -7.10 2.18
C VAL A 11 17.99 -8.51 2.08
N ALA A 12 18.17 -9.17 3.21
CA ALA A 12 18.59 -10.56 3.26
C ALA A 12 17.82 -11.35 4.32
N TYR A 13 17.57 -12.62 4.06
CA TYR A 13 17.00 -13.59 4.99
C TYR A 13 18.07 -14.62 5.36
N HIS A 14 18.47 -14.66 6.64
CA HIS A 14 19.51 -15.59 7.13
C HIS A 14 20.78 -15.59 6.25
N GLY A 15 21.20 -14.40 5.80
CA GLY A 15 22.37 -14.23 4.93
C GLY A 15 22.13 -14.44 3.44
N ILE A 16 20.93 -14.87 3.03
CA ILE A 16 20.58 -15.04 1.62
C ILE A 16 20.01 -13.71 1.08
N PRO A 17 20.66 -13.08 0.09
CA PRO A 17 20.18 -11.80 -0.47
C PRO A 17 18.84 -11.95 -1.18
N ALA A 18 17.90 -11.07 -0.87
CA ALA A 18 16.59 -10.95 -1.55
C ALA A 18 16.47 -9.64 -2.34
N ILE A 19 17.10 -8.57 -1.86
CA ILE A 19 17.27 -7.29 -2.58
C ILE A 19 18.75 -6.93 -2.47
N ILE A 20 19.32 -6.49 -3.60
CA ILE A 20 20.74 -6.24 -3.75
C ILE A 20 20.96 -4.87 -4.38
N ASP A 21 21.55 -3.95 -3.61
CA ASP A 21 22.03 -2.63 -4.07
C ASP A 21 20.97 -1.85 -4.85
N LEU A 22 19.74 -1.81 -4.33
CA LEU A 22 18.62 -1.14 -4.99
C LEU A 22 18.66 0.34 -4.68
N SER A 23 18.74 1.16 -5.72
CA SER A 23 18.69 2.62 -5.61
C SER A 23 17.57 3.15 -6.53
N VAL A 24 16.61 3.87 -5.93
CA VAL A 24 15.46 4.42 -6.67
C VAL A 24 14.85 5.58 -5.89
N THR A 25 14.28 6.54 -6.61
CA THR A 25 13.43 7.60 -6.04
C THR A 25 12.02 7.44 -6.59
N LEU A 26 11.03 7.31 -5.71
CA LEU A 26 9.61 7.38 -6.02
C LEU A 26 9.12 8.79 -5.68
N THR A 27 8.30 9.36 -6.56
CA THR A 27 7.87 10.77 -6.46
C THR A 27 6.37 10.88 -6.18
N ALA A 28 5.98 12.03 -5.65
CA ALA A 28 4.56 12.38 -5.40
C ALA A 28 3.67 12.16 -6.62
N ALA A 29 2.40 11.92 -6.35
CA ALA A 29 1.35 11.74 -7.36
C ALA A 29 1.65 10.62 -8.37
N THR A 30 2.41 9.57 -7.95
CA THR A 30 2.70 8.44 -8.83
C THR A 30 2.26 7.10 -8.25
N VAL A 31 1.69 6.29 -9.13
CA VAL A 31 1.49 4.86 -8.93
C VAL A 31 2.65 4.12 -9.59
N ASN A 32 3.49 3.50 -8.77
CA ASN A 32 4.65 2.74 -9.22
C ASN A 32 4.32 1.25 -9.20
N LEU A 33 4.44 0.59 -10.35
CA LEU A 33 4.30 -0.86 -10.46
C LEU A 33 5.66 -1.54 -10.26
N LEU A 34 5.75 -2.43 -9.29
CA LEU A 34 6.89 -3.30 -9.08
C LEU A 34 6.57 -4.67 -9.69
N THR A 35 7.20 -4.99 -10.81
CA THR A 35 7.03 -6.27 -11.52
C THR A 35 8.30 -7.10 -11.50
N GLY A 36 8.21 -8.37 -11.89
CA GLY A 36 9.34 -9.30 -11.95
C GLY A 36 8.90 -10.72 -11.64
N MET A 37 9.67 -11.70 -12.05
CA MET A 37 9.35 -13.12 -11.86
C MET A 37 9.09 -13.49 -10.40
N ILE A 38 8.41 -14.60 -10.16
CA ILE A 38 8.26 -15.18 -8.83
C ILE A 38 9.66 -15.38 -8.23
N GLY A 39 9.84 -14.92 -6.98
CA GLY A 39 11.14 -14.96 -6.30
C GLY A 39 12.08 -13.78 -6.64
N ALA A 40 11.69 -12.82 -7.47
CA ALA A 40 12.52 -11.66 -7.81
C ALA A 40 12.81 -10.70 -6.63
N GLY A 41 12.05 -10.80 -5.52
CA GLY A 41 12.23 -9.98 -4.32
C GLY A 41 11.12 -8.95 -4.06
N LYS A 42 10.04 -8.92 -4.86
CA LYS A 42 8.94 -7.94 -4.73
C LYS A 42 8.37 -7.85 -3.30
N THR A 43 7.89 -8.99 -2.76
CA THR A 43 7.37 -9.08 -1.38
C THR A 43 8.44 -8.69 -0.34
N SER A 44 9.70 -9.03 -0.57
CA SER A 44 10.81 -8.67 0.32
C SER A 44 11.02 -7.16 0.38
N LEU A 45 10.95 -6.49 -0.76
CA LEU A 45 11.03 -5.03 -0.82
C LEU A 45 9.85 -4.38 -0.08
N ILE A 46 8.61 -4.80 -0.37
CA ILE A 46 7.40 -4.30 0.33
C ILE A 46 7.54 -4.46 1.85
N ARG A 47 7.93 -5.64 2.33
CA ARG A 47 8.09 -5.92 3.77
C ARG A 47 9.22 -5.11 4.41
N ALA A 48 10.31 -4.87 3.70
CA ALA A 48 11.40 -4.05 4.21
C ALA A 48 11.01 -2.57 4.30
N LEU A 49 10.33 -2.05 3.29
CA LEU A 49 9.83 -0.67 3.28
C LEU A 49 8.81 -0.41 4.39
N SER A 50 7.90 -1.36 4.65
CA SER A 50 6.93 -1.26 5.76
C SER A 50 7.56 -1.46 7.15
N GLY A 51 8.79 -1.95 7.23
CA GLY A 51 9.48 -2.24 8.48
C GLY A 51 9.20 -3.61 9.08
N ALA A 52 8.49 -4.48 8.36
CA ALA A 52 8.22 -5.84 8.80
C ALA A 52 9.49 -6.71 8.84
N ILE A 53 10.51 -6.36 8.06
CA ILE A 53 11.84 -7.00 8.07
C ILE A 53 12.94 -5.93 8.01
N GLY A 54 14.13 -6.29 8.50
CA GLY A 54 15.31 -5.42 8.48
C GLY A 54 15.88 -5.22 7.08
N HIS A 55 16.55 -4.09 6.89
CA HIS A 55 17.32 -3.77 5.68
C HIS A 55 18.63 -3.10 6.06
N SER A 56 19.57 -3.03 5.12
CA SER A 56 20.72 -2.13 5.16
C SER A 56 20.65 -1.15 3.98
N GLY A 57 21.54 -0.15 3.99
CA GLY A 57 21.46 0.97 3.07
C GLY A 57 20.57 2.09 3.62
N TRP A 58 20.21 3.04 2.78
CA TRP A 58 19.54 4.26 3.21
C TRP A 58 18.13 4.35 2.61
N MET A 59 17.17 4.78 3.44
CA MET A 59 15.79 5.06 3.07
C MET A 59 15.34 6.38 3.72
N GLU A 60 14.79 7.26 2.92
CA GLU A 60 14.21 8.52 3.38
C GLU A 60 12.89 8.81 2.69
N LEU A 61 11.90 9.18 3.48
CA LEU A 61 10.66 9.78 3.01
C LEU A 61 10.71 11.27 3.38
N SER A 62 10.66 12.14 2.36
CA SER A 62 10.81 13.58 2.56
C SER A 62 9.92 14.40 1.63
N GLU A 63 9.61 15.64 2.06
CA GLU A 63 8.92 16.64 1.25
C GLU A 63 9.62 18.00 1.47
N GLY A 64 10.39 18.45 0.49
CA GLY A 64 11.27 19.59 0.63
C GLY A 64 12.31 19.34 1.73
N LEU A 65 12.29 20.15 2.80
CA LEU A 65 13.18 20.00 3.96
C LEU A 65 12.58 19.15 5.10
N GLN A 66 11.33 18.73 4.97
CA GLN A 66 10.65 17.92 5.99
C GLN A 66 10.89 16.44 5.71
N THR A 67 11.31 15.69 6.73
CA THR A 67 11.37 14.22 6.71
C THR A 67 10.21 13.63 7.48
N PHE A 68 9.74 12.45 7.04
CA PHE A 68 8.63 11.74 7.66
C PHE A 68 9.08 10.42 8.28
N ASP A 69 8.42 10.04 9.36
CA ASP A 69 8.62 8.75 10.01
C ASP A 69 8.11 7.61 9.06
N ARG A 70 8.72 6.43 9.20
CA ARG A 70 8.29 5.19 8.56
C ARG A 70 6.81 4.86 8.80
N LYS A 71 6.22 5.33 9.89
CA LYS A 71 4.77 5.21 10.16
C LYS A 71 3.87 5.82 9.09
N SER A 72 4.43 6.68 8.24
CA SER A 72 3.73 7.26 7.07
C SER A 72 3.73 6.33 5.85
N ILE A 73 4.42 5.18 5.94
CA ILE A 73 4.48 4.13 4.90
C ILE A 73 3.66 2.94 5.39
N LEU A 74 2.52 2.69 4.78
CA LEU A 74 1.57 1.70 5.24
C LEU A 74 1.32 0.58 4.23
N GLN A 75 1.04 -0.60 4.74
CA GLN A 75 0.53 -1.75 4.01
C GLN A 75 -0.77 -2.26 4.67
N PRO A 76 -1.63 -2.99 3.94
CA PRO A 76 -2.83 -3.57 4.52
C PRO A 76 -2.49 -4.49 5.71
N LEU A 77 -3.36 -4.44 6.74
CA LEU A 77 -3.24 -5.36 7.87
C LEU A 77 -3.54 -6.81 7.47
N PRO A 78 -2.86 -7.77 8.10
CA PRO A 78 -3.26 -9.16 8.01
C PRO A 78 -4.69 -9.37 8.56
N ARG A 79 -5.54 -10.03 7.78
CA ARG A 79 -6.96 -10.32 8.15
C ARG A 79 -7.12 -11.19 9.40
N SER A 80 -6.07 -11.88 9.83
CA SER A 80 -6.08 -12.81 10.95
C SER A 80 -6.40 -12.18 12.31
N PHE A 81 -6.36 -10.86 12.41
CA PHE A 81 -6.60 -10.13 13.67
C PHE A 81 -8.02 -9.57 13.80
N VAL A 82 -8.93 -9.85 12.87
CA VAL A 82 -10.22 -9.18 12.81
C VAL A 82 -11.38 -10.16 12.99
N SER A 83 -12.32 -9.84 13.91
CA SER A 83 -13.56 -10.60 14.05
C SER A 83 -14.44 -10.46 12.81
N ARG A 84 -15.02 -11.56 12.36
CA ARG A 84 -15.94 -11.59 11.22
C ARG A 84 -17.24 -10.82 11.43
N ASP A 85 -17.60 -10.60 12.69
CA ASP A 85 -18.84 -9.91 13.09
C ASP A 85 -18.66 -8.39 13.20
N MET A 86 -17.43 -7.91 13.03
CA MET A 86 -17.11 -6.47 13.02
C MET A 86 -17.81 -5.80 11.84
N SER A 87 -18.38 -4.60 12.05
CA SER A 87 -18.92 -3.83 10.93
C SER A 87 -17.82 -3.24 10.05
N VAL A 88 -18.15 -2.94 8.79
CA VAL A 88 -17.26 -2.25 7.84
C VAL A 88 -16.69 -0.97 8.45
N MET A 89 -17.54 -0.14 9.07
CA MET A 89 -17.11 1.09 9.74
C MET A 89 -16.14 0.83 10.89
N GLN A 90 -16.42 -0.18 11.73
CA GLN A 90 -15.53 -0.55 12.85
C GLN A 90 -14.17 -1.04 12.34
N PHE A 91 -14.15 -1.79 11.22
CA PHE A 91 -12.90 -2.25 10.61
C PHE A 91 -12.03 -1.07 10.13
N VAL A 92 -12.64 -0.10 9.45
CA VAL A 92 -11.91 1.11 9.01
C VAL A 92 -11.43 1.91 10.22
N GLN A 93 -12.28 2.10 11.23
CA GLN A 93 -11.92 2.77 12.49
C GLN A 93 -10.73 2.09 13.19
N PHE A 94 -10.69 0.75 13.18
CA PHE A 94 -9.58 0.00 13.77
C PHE A 94 -8.23 0.34 13.12
N GLY A 95 -8.21 0.65 11.81
CA GLY A 95 -7.03 1.14 11.12
C GLY A 95 -6.41 2.37 11.79
N MET A 96 -7.22 3.30 12.29
CA MET A 96 -6.74 4.52 12.97
C MET A 96 -6.13 4.25 14.35
N MET A 97 -6.55 3.17 15.01
CA MET A 97 -6.11 2.85 16.38
C MET A 97 -4.73 2.19 16.45
N GLN A 98 -4.14 1.79 15.33
CA GLN A 98 -2.84 1.11 15.31
C GLN A 98 -1.69 1.97 15.82
N ASN A 99 -1.79 3.28 15.63
CA ASN A 99 -0.75 4.24 16.00
C ASN A 99 -1.15 5.18 17.15
N ALA A 100 -2.39 5.07 17.67
CA ALA A 100 -2.90 5.95 18.71
C ALA A 100 -3.97 5.24 19.59
N TRP A 101 -3.87 5.43 20.89
CA TRP A 101 -4.85 4.93 21.87
C TRP A 101 -6.18 5.71 21.84
N LYS A 102 -6.23 6.85 21.17
CA LYS A 102 -7.42 7.69 21.03
C LYS A 102 -7.66 8.03 19.58
N LEU A 103 -8.92 8.02 19.18
CA LEU A 103 -9.31 8.48 17.86
C LEU A 103 -9.07 9.99 17.73
N PRO A 104 -8.61 10.46 16.58
CA PRO A 104 -8.48 11.89 16.30
C PRO A 104 -9.87 12.57 16.27
N HIS A 105 -9.90 13.88 16.43
CA HIS A 105 -11.15 14.67 16.46
C HIS A 105 -11.97 14.53 15.18
N ASP A 106 -11.28 14.40 14.05
CA ASP A 106 -11.84 14.29 12.69
C ASP A 106 -12.05 12.83 12.24
N ALA A 107 -12.02 11.86 13.20
CA ALA A 107 -12.13 10.43 12.89
C ALA A 107 -13.38 10.07 12.07
N LYS A 108 -14.54 10.68 12.42
CA LYS A 108 -15.80 10.41 11.70
C LYS A 108 -15.74 10.85 10.25
N GLU A 109 -15.18 12.03 9.99
CA GLU A 109 -15.01 12.59 8.64
C GLU A 109 -14.05 11.72 7.82
N ARG A 110 -12.91 11.36 8.38
CA ARG A 110 -11.95 10.47 7.71
C ARG A 110 -12.53 9.09 7.39
N ILE A 111 -13.30 8.50 8.31
CA ILE A 111 -13.95 7.21 8.07
C ILE A 111 -14.97 7.35 6.93
N HIS A 112 -15.79 8.41 6.96
CA HIS A 112 -16.76 8.66 5.91
C HIS A 112 -16.09 8.82 4.54
N GLU A 113 -15.08 9.69 4.45
CA GLU A 113 -14.31 9.92 3.23
C GLU A 113 -13.63 8.63 2.71
N ALA A 114 -13.04 7.83 3.61
CA ALA A 114 -12.41 6.57 3.22
C ALA A 114 -13.42 5.56 2.68
N LEU A 115 -14.64 5.49 3.28
CA LEU A 115 -15.72 4.62 2.82
C LEU A 115 -16.34 5.10 1.51
N GLU A 116 -16.51 6.40 1.31
CA GLU A 116 -16.96 6.96 0.03
C GLU A 116 -15.96 6.66 -1.09
N ARG A 117 -14.67 6.93 -0.87
CA ARG A 117 -13.60 6.68 -1.84
C ARG A 117 -13.51 5.22 -2.26
N SER A 118 -13.80 4.31 -1.35
CA SER A 118 -13.81 2.85 -1.60
C SER A 118 -15.18 2.30 -2.01
N GLU A 119 -16.19 3.15 -2.24
CA GLU A 119 -17.56 2.78 -2.62
C GLU A 119 -18.27 1.85 -1.60
N LEU A 120 -17.90 1.95 -0.31
CA LEU A 120 -18.43 1.11 0.76
C LEU A 120 -19.34 1.83 1.75
N ILE A 121 -19.70 3.09 1.50
CA ILE A 121 -20.52 3.87 2.43
C ILE A 121 -21.88 3.22 2.72
N SER A 122 -22.53 2.62 1.73
CA SER A 122 -23.80 1.91 1.88
C SER A 122 -23.69 0.62 2.70
N PHE A 123 -22.47 0.09 2.87
CA PHE A 123 -22.17 -1.10 3.65
C PHE A 123 -21.62 -0.80 5.04
N ALA A 124 -21.55 0.48 5.46
CA ALA A 124 -20.86 0.91 6.67
C ALA A 124 -21.26 0.13 7.94
N GLN A 125 -22.55 -0.22 8.06
CA GLN A 125 -23.11 -0.98 9.20
C GLN A 125 -23.14 -2.50 8.97
N SER A 126 -22.85 -2.96 7.76
CA SER A 126 -22.85 -4.40 7.43
C SER A 126 -21.68 -5.11 8.08
N PRO A 127 -21.83 -6.39 8.49
CA PRO A 127 -20.71 -7.18 8.96
C PRO A 127 -19.73 -7.45 7.82
N ILE A 128 -18.43 -7.44 8.09
CA ILE A 128 -17.41 -7.69 7.06
C ILE A 128 -17.53 -9.08 6.43
N SER A 129 -18.12 -10.04 7.14
CA SER A 129 -18.40 -11.39 6.63
C SER A 129 -19.40 -11.42 5.48
N SER A 130 -20.20 -10.37 5.30
CA SER A 130 -21.18 -10.26 4.20
C SER A 130 -20.61 -9.69 2.92
N LEU A 131 -19.37 -9.18 2.96
CA LEU A 131 -18.72 -8.57 1.80
C LEU A 131 -18.23 -9.60 0.79
N SER A 132 -18.40 -9.28 -0.49
CA SER A 132 -17.76 -10.02 -1.58
C SER A 132 -16.23 -9.88 -1.52
N PRO A 133 -15.47 -10.77 -2.18
CA PRO A 133 -14.00 -10.65 -2.25
C PRO A 133 -13.52 -9.29 -2.79
N SER A 134 -14.24 -8.71 -3.75
CA SER A 134 -13.95 -7.38 -4.29
C SER A 134 -14.18 -6.27 -3.27
N GLN A 135 -15.33 -6.28 -2.59
CA GLN A 135 -15.64 -5.32 -1.53
C GLN A 135 -14.64 -5.43 -0.37
N MET A 136 -14.17 -6.64 -0.07
CA MET A 136 -13.16 -6.85 0.95
C MET A 136 -11.81 -6.18 0.56
N ARG A 137 -11.40 -6.21 -0.71
CA ARG A 137 -10.22 -5.48 -1.18
C ARG A 137 -10.40 -3.96 -1.09
N MET A 138 -11.58 -3.46 -1.45
CA MET A 138 -11.90 -2.05 -1.28
C MET A 138 -11.90 -1.64 0.19
N LEU A 139 -12.34 -2.51 1.09
CA LEU A 139 -12.29 -2.28 2.54
C LEU A 139 -10.86 -2.20 3.08
N GLU A 140 -9.96 -3.04 2.58
CA GLU A 140 -8.52 -2.96 2.92
C GLU A 140 -7.91 -1.61 2.48
N LEU A 141 -8.29 -1.11 1.32
CA LEU A 141 -7.88 0.24 0.87
C LEU A 141 -8.48 1.34 1.76
N ALA A 142 -9.78 1.25 2.11
CA ALA A 142 -10.40 2.21 3.03
C ALA A 142 -9.67 2.27 4.37
N GLN A 143 -9.25 1.12 4.91
CA GLN A 143 -8.47 1.03 6.14
C GLN A 143 -7.08 1.68 6.03
N LEU A 144 -6.46 1.66 4.85
CA LEU A 144 -5.23 2.40 4.59
C LEU A 144 -5.51 3.90 4.50
N PHE A 145 -6.49 4.30 3.71
CA PHE A 145 -6.78 5.71 3.43
C PHE A 145 -7.17 6.50 4.68
N VAL A 146 -7.93 5.89 5.60
CA VAL A 146 -8.34 6.53 6.85
C VAL A 146 -7.16 6.97 7.72
N GLN A 147 -6.02 6.34 7.58
CA GLN A 147 -4.78 6.67 8.31
C GLN A 147 -4.01 7.82 7.66
N GLN A 148 -4.44 8.31 6.50
CA GLN A 148 -3.78 9.37 5.73
C GLN A 148 -2.29 9.10 5.49
N PRO A 149 -1.92 7.92 4.95
CA PRO A 149 -0.51 7.59 4.70
C PRO A 149 0.08 8.51 3.63
N ARG A 150 1.39 8.69 3.67
CA ARG A 150 2.16 9.35 2.59
C ARG A 150 2.54 8.36 1.49
N VAL A 151 2.72 7.10 1.86
CA VAL A 151 3.04 6.02 0.92
C VAL A 151 2.18 4.80 1.27
N ILE A 152 1.55 4.20 0.26
CA ILE A 152 0.92 2.88 0.39
C ILE A 152 1.73 1.82 -0.34
N LEU A 153 1.83 0.66 0.29
CA LEU A 153 2.54 -0.50 -0.22
C LEU A 153 1.55 -1.64 -0.38
N LEU A 154 1.38 -2.13 -1.60
CA LEU A 154 0.41 -3.18 -1.92
C LEU A 154 1.12 -4.36 -2.59
N ASP A 155 1.01 -5.54 -1.97
CA ASP A 155 1.59 -6.78 -2.49
C ASP A 155 0.48 -7.64 -3.10
N GLU A 156 0.47 -7.75 -4.42
CA GLU A 156 -0.51 -8.50 -5.21
C GLU A 156 -1.99 -8.15 -4.85
N PRO A 157 -2.39 -6.86 -4.87
CA PRO A 157 -3.72 -6.44 -4.39
C PRO A 157 -4.87 -6.99 -5.22
N SER A 158 -4.61 -7.43 -6.44
CA SER A 158 -5.60 -7.95 -7.38
C SER A 158 -5.57 -9.47 -7.56
N THR A 159 -4.73 -10.19 -6.84
CA THR A 159 -4.65 -11.66 -6.94
C THR A 159 -6.00 -12.31 -6.66
N GLN A 160 -6.41 -13.23 -7.53
CA GLN A 160 -7.68 -13.97 -7.49
C GLN A 160 -8.94 -13.10 -7.72
N LEU A 161 -8.80 -11.89 -8.22
CA LEU A 161 -9.93 -11.04 -8.59
C LEU A 161 -10.28 -11.19 -10.09
N SER A 162 -11.55 -10.91 -10.41
CA SER A 162 -11.97 -10.76 -11.82
C SER A 162 -11.32 -9.52 -12.44
N SER A 163 -11.21 -9.48 -13.76
CA SER A 163 -10.66 -8.33 -14.49
C SER A 163 -11.33 -7.00 -14.13
N GLN A 164 -12.65 -7.04 -13.97
CA GLN A 164 -13.43 -5.85 -13.61
C GLN A 164 -13.08 -5.35 -12.21
N THR A 165 -12.96 -6.25 -11.25
CA THR A 165 -12.61 -5.91 -9.86
C THR A 165 -11.18 -5.40 -9.76
N GLU A 166 -10.24 -6.03 -10.49
CA GLU A 166 -8.86 -5.56 -10.56
C GLU A 166 -8.79 -4.11 -11.04
N ASN A 167 -9.52 -3.78 -12.13
CA ASN A 167 -9.59 -2.41 -12.63
C ASN A 167 -10.18 -1.44 -11.60
N SER A 168 -11.23 -1.84 -10.86
CA SER A 168 -11.81 -0.99 -9.80
C SER A 168 -10.80 -0.70 -8.68
N VAL A 169 -10.05 -1.71 -8.23
CA VAL A 169 -8.99 -1.56 -7.22
C VAL A 169 -7.89 -0.60 -7.71
N LEU A 170 -7.38 -0.81 -8.92
CA LEU A 170 -6.31 0.02 -9.49
C LEU A 170 -6.78 1.46 -9.75
N THR A 171 -8.02 1.64 -10.22
CA THR A 171 -8.63 2.96 -10.40
C THR A 171 -8.77 3.69 -9.06
N CYS A 172 -9.21 3.01 -8.00
CA CYS A 172 -9.31 3.57 -6.66
C CYS A 172 -7.95 4.05 -6.14
N ILE A 173 -6.89 3.26 -6.35
CA ILE A 173 -5.51 3.61 -5.99
C ILE A 173 -5.03 4.83 -6.76
N SER A 174 -5.20 4.84 -8.10
CA SER A 174 -4.78 5.96 -8.96
C SER A 174 -5.48 7.25 -8.57
N LYS A 175 -6.79 7.20 -8.31
CA LYS A 175 -7.57 8.36 -7.88
C LYS A 175 -7.09 8.86 -6.52
N TRP A 176 -6.86 7.96 -5.55
CA TRP A 176 -6.32 8.35 -4.25
C TRP A 176 -4.95 9.05 -4.38
N VAL A 177 -4.04 8.50 -5.20
CA VAL A 177 -2.71 9.09 -5.45
C VAL A 177 -2.82 10.48 -6.07
N SER A 178 -3.68 10.65 -7.07
CA SER A 178 -3.92 11.92 -7.75
C SER A 178 -4.47 12.99 -6.80
N ASP A 179 -5.50 12.63 -6.01
CA ASP A 179 -6.18 13.57 -5.11
C ASP A 179 -5.29 14.00 -3.93
N THR A 180 -4.49 13.08 -3.39
CA THR A 180 -3.69 13.32 -2.19
C THR A 180 -2.25 13.72 -2.47
N GLN A 181 -1.79 13.60 -3.72
CA GLN A 181 -0.40 13.83 -4.12
C GLN A 181 0.60 12.94 -3.36
N ASN A 182 0.16 11.76 -2.94
CA ASN A 182 0.96 10.77 -2.24
C ASN A 182 1.59 9.75 -3.21
N ILE A 183 2.18 8.68 -2.70
CA ILE A 183 2.88 7.66 -3.48
C ILE A 183 2.20 6.30 -3.28
N ALA A 184 2.00 5.55 -4.35
CA ALA A 184 1.66 4.13 -4.28
C ALA A 184 2.79 3.28 -4.89
N LEU A 185 3.15 2.19 -4.20
CA LEU A 185 3.98 1.11 -4.73
C LEU A 185 3.17 -0.17 -4.74
N VAL A 186 2.87 -0.67 -5.93
CA VAL A 186 2.05 -1.86 -6.16
C VAL A 186 2.92 -2.95 -6.74
N ALA A 187 3.13 -4.03 -6.01
CA ALA A 187 3.75 -5.23 -6.56
C ALA A 187 2.69 -6.08 -7.27
N SER A 188 2.86 -6.32 -8.54
CA SER A 188 1.96 -7.19 -9.32
C SER A 188 2.63 -7.72 -10.59
N ASP A 189 2.26 -8.93 -10.97
CA ASP A 189 2.65 -9.55 -12.22
C ASP A 189 1.54 -9.45 -13.29
N SER A 190 0.40 -8.82 -12.94
CA SER A 190 -0.72 -8.63 -13.86
C SER A 190 -0.40 -7.61 -14.95
N SER A 191 -0.56 -8.02 -16.21
CA SER A 191 -0.42 -7.12 -17.36
C SER A 191 -1.45 -5.98 -17.38
N ARG A 192 -2.58 -6.14 -16.67
CA ARG A 192 -3.63 -5.11 -16.56
C ARG A 192 -3.22 -3.94 -15.68
N ALA A 193 -2.33 -4.17 -14.73
CA ALA A 193 -1.79 -3.11 -13.88
C ALA A 193 -1.11 -2.00 -14.70
N PHE A 194 -0.53 -2.32 -15.86
CA PHE A 194 0.17 -1.34 -16.71
C PHE A 194 -0.70 -0.18 -17.20
N GLY A 195 -2.02 -0.38 -17.31
CA GLY A 195 -2.95 0.68 -17.72
C GLY A 195 -3.28 1.72 -16.63
N HIS A 196 -2.83 1.51 -15.40
CA HIS A 196 -3.18 2.33 -14.23
C HIS A 196 -1.96 2.87 -13.47
N VAL A 197 -0.76 2.78 -14.07
CA VAL A 197 0.49 3.13 -13.40
C VAL A 197 1.27 4.17 -14.18
N ASP A 198 1.98 5.02 -13.46
CA ASP A 198 2.81 6.09 -14.02
C ASP A 198 4.23 5.60 -14.30
N ARG A 199 4.68 4.60 -13.55
CA ARG A 199 6.04 4.08 -13.66
C ARG A 199 6.09 2.58 -13.41
N VAL A 200 6.89 1.86 -14.21
CA VAL A 200 7.16 0.43 -14.03
C VAL A 200 8.59 0.24 -13.55
N LEU A 201 8.74 -0.53 -12.48
CA LEU A 201 10.00 -0.92 -11.87
C LEU A 201 10.12 -2.44 -11.99
N THR A 202 11.10 -2.91 -12.72
CA THR A 202 11.29 -4.35 -12.94
C THR A 202 12.40 -4.89 -12.04
N LEU A 203 12.08 -5.87 -11.21
CA LEU A 203 13.05 -6.61 -10.40
C LEU A 203 13.46 -7.90 -11.09
N GLU A 204 14.75 -8.14 -11.14
CA GLU A 204 15.33 -9.44 -11.52
C GLU A 204 16.39 -9.85 -10.49
N ARG A 205 16.20 -11.01 -9.87
CA ARG A 205 17.14 -11.59 -8.88
C ARG A 205 17.56 -10.57 -7.80
N GLY A 206 16.62 -9.81 -7.30
CA GLY A 206 16.84 -8.83 -6.24
C GLY A 206 17.42 -7.48 -6.73
N ARG A 207 17.63 -7.27 -8.00
CA ARG A 207 18.16 -6.03 -8.59
C ARG A 207 17.10 -5.32 -9.42
N LEU A 208 17.13 -4.00 -9.42
CA LEU A 208 16.28 -3.18 -10.29
C LEU A 208 16.90 -3.12 -11.69
N LEU A 209 16.12 -3.45 -12.71
CA LEU A 209 16.55 -3.32 -14.09
C LEU A 209 16.40 -1.87 -14.58
N GLY A 210 17.43 -1.34 -15.24
CA GLY A 210 17.38 -0.03 -15.90
C GLY A 210 17.37 1.17 -14.93
N ALA A 211 17.91 1.02 -13.74
CA ALA A 211 18.12 2.12 -12.78
C ALA A 211 19.42 2.87 -13.06
#